data_ddc765d829e9a9b0593a442d9dfd62fc
#
_entry.id   ddc765d829e9a9b0593a442d9dfd62fc
#
_cell.length_a   1.000
_cell.length_b   1.000
_cell.length_c   1.000
_cell.angle_alpha   90.00
_cell.angle_beta   90.00
_cell.angle_gamma   90.00
#
_symmetry.space_group_name_H-M   'P 1'
#
loop_
_entity.id
_entity.type
_entity.pdbx_description
1 polymer ?
#
loop_
_entity_poly.entity_id
_entity_poly.type
_entity_poly.pdbx_seq_one_letter_code
_entity_poly.pdbx_strand_id
1 'polypeptide(L)'
;MKIGTIKTLEELEAVRAYWERWQDHPNNDFAQFKMVCQLRPEVESPCVVVIERNGQPQALLAGRLEKTQFAPPIGYIKPVRIPAKVMAVLHEGILGQVDDEAVLESVEYLWSLLRSGVADAIEFHHLSEDSPFLNALQLHRSGWFCDPPPRWSVHWEMTLPAEGAFIEHKVRSKHRTGIRKKERDLESAFPGKVSWRWMNRFDDIPGMCARLEEVAARAYQRGLGTGFMDNEEYRRRFALFGGRGQLRIQLLEIDGRVRAFWFGYVYQGVFHLSETGYDPELSKYEVGTLMFIRLNDELAKEGVRTLDFGIGDALYKRRFGDRSWQETTVWLFAPTAKGLALRLIMGLLSAVDKFGRNVIQRIGILDQLKTGWRRRLAPRKSSADPEYPMTEKI
;
A
#
# COMPACT_ATOMS: atom_id res chain seq x y z
N MET A 1 -7.69 -20.24 27.22
CA MET A 1 -7.86 -19.16 26.24
C MET A 1 -9.18 -19.41 25.50
N LYS A 2 -9.86 -18.36 24.98
CA LYS A 2 -11.07 -18.48 24.16
C LYS A 2 -10.82 -17.71 22.87
N ILE A 3 -11.15 -18.32 21.72
CA ILE A 3 -11.04 -17.66 20.42
C ILE A 3 -12.41 -17.68 19.76
N GLY A 4 -12.82 -16.55 19.20
CA GLY A 4 -14.09 -16.37 18.53
C GLY A 4 -13.97 -15.49 17.30
N THR A 5 -15.02 -15.40 16.50
CA THR A 5 -15.06 -14.54 15.30
C THR A 5 -16.24 -13.61 15.38
N ILE A 6 -15.97 -12.32 15.19
CA ILE A 6 -16.95 -11.26 14.97
C ILE A 6 -17.30 -11.24 13.47
N LYS A 7 -18.61 -11.24 13.17
CA LYS A 7 -19.12 -11.34 11.79
C LYS A 7 -20.09 -10.22 11.41
N THR A 8 -20.45 -9.35 12.33
CA THR A 8 -21.35 -8.22 12.08
C THR A 8 -20.73 -6.89 12.50
N LEU A 9 -21.22 -5.79 11.93
CA LEU A 9 -20.76 -4.45 12.28
C LEU A 9 -21.19 -4.04 13.70
N GLU A 10 -22.27 -4.61 14.20
CA GLU A 10 -22.77 -4.39 15.56
C GLU A 10 -21.84 -5.06 16.59
N GLU A 11 -21.44 -6.30 16.32
CA GLU A 11 -20.49 -7.04 17.18
C GLU A 11 -19.12 -6.36 17.25
N LEU A 12 -18.70 -5.64 16.20
CA LEU A 12 -17.42 -4.91 16.20
C LEU A 12 -17.34 -3.85 17.31
N GLU A 13 -18.48 -3.25 17.68
CA GLU A 13 -18.51 -2.22 18.73
C GLU A 13 -18.08 -2.78 20.10
N ALA A 14 -18.26 -4.07 20.35
CA ALA A 14 -17.86 -4.71 21.61
C ALA A 14 -16.32 -4.71 21.80
N VAL A 15 -15.54 -4.72 20.72
CA VAL A 15 -14.08 -4.70 20.75
C VAL A 15 -13.47 -3.34 20.39
N ARG A 16 -14.30 -2.33 20.12
CA ARG A 16 -13.86 -1.01 19.65
C ARG A 16 -12.81 -0.38 20.55
N ALA A 17 -13.04 -0.36 21.87
CA ALA A 17 -12.10 0.26 22.81
C ALA A 17 -10.72 -0.39 22.82
N TYR A 18 -10.67 -1.71 22.64
CA TYR A 18 -9.42 -2.46 22.49
C TYR A 18 -8.76 -2.17 21.15
N TRP A 19 -9.53 -2.21 20.07
CA TRP A 19 -9.05 -1.92 18.73
C TRP A 19 -8.43 -0.52 18.65
N GLU A 20 -9.15 0.53 19.08
CA GLU A 20 -8.67 1.92 19.07
C GLU A 20 -7.42 2.14 19.94
N ARG A 21 -7.20 1.32 20.97
CA ARG A 21 -5.98 1.33 21.77
C ARG A 21 -4.78 0.72 21.05
N TRP A 22 -5.03 -0.31 20.23
CA TRP A 22 -3.96 -1.09 19.59
C TRP A 22 -3.66 -0.66 18.17
N GLN A 23 -4.59 0.06 17.53
CA GLN A 23 -4.38 0.53 16.15
C GLN A 23 -3.22 1.52 16.08
N ASP A 24 -2.31 1.30 15.17
CA ASP A 24 -1.07 2.07 15.00
C ASP A 24 -0.78 2.46 13.54
N HIS A 25 -1.61 1.99 12.61
CA HIS A 25 -1.46 2.20 11.18
C HIS A 25 -2.79 2.60 10.53
N PRO A 26 -2.82 3.47 9.48
CA PRO A 26 -4.07 3.82 8.80
C PRO A 26 -4.86 2.62 8.30
N ASN A 27 -4.19 1.55 7.87
CA ASN A 27 -4.87 0.35 7.37
C ASN A 27 -5.65 -0.40 8.44
N ASN A 28 -5.22 -0.31 9.69
CA ASN A 28 -5.87 -0.97 10.82
C ASN A 28 -6.75 -0.02 11.66
N ASP A 29 -6.98 1.21 11.20
CA ASP A 29 -7.90 2.15 11.86
C ASP A 29 -9.34 1.59 11.89
N PHE A 30 -9.96 1.59 13.08
CA PHE A 30 -11.28 1.02 13.30
C PHE A 30 -12.36 1.63 12.41
N ALA A 31 -12.40 2.96 12.32
CA ALA A 31 -13.42 3.66 11.54
C ALA A 31 -13.20 3.44 10.03
N GLN A 32 -11.94 3.40 9.58
CA GLN A 32 -11.61 3.05 8.20
C GLN A 32 -12.00 1.60 7.90
N PHE A 33 -11.69 0.65 8.78
CA PHE A 33 -12.08 -0.75 8.61
C PHE A 33 -13.60 -0.88 8.45
N LYS A 34 -14.36 -0.29 9.38
CA LYS A 34 -15.83 -0.30 9.35
C LYS A 34 -16.38 0.33 8.08
N MET A 35 -15.84 1.47 7.67
CA MET A 35 -16.18 2.15 6.43
C MET A 35 -15.95 1.27 5.19
N VAL A 36 -14.81 0.61 5.09
CA VAL A 36 -14.48 -0.30 3.98
C VAL A 36 -15.45 -1.48 3.94
N CYS A 37 -15.79 -2.07 5.11
CA CYS A 37 -16.80 -3.13 5.18
C CYS A 37 -18.19 -2.70 4.67
N GLN A 38 -18.52 -1.42 4.79
CA GLN A 38 -19.80 -0.87 4.33
C GLN A 38 -19.80 -0.49 2.84
N LEU A 39 -18.64 -0.08 2.31
CA LEU A 39 -18.54 0.49 0.96
C LEU A 39 -18.21 -0.52 -0.12
N ARG A 40 -17.36 -1.50 0.19
CA ARG A 40 -16.88 -2.41 -0.84
C ARG A 40 -17.87 -3.53 -1.10
N PRO A 41 -18.40 -3.64 -2.32
CA PRO A 41 -19.42 -4.63 -2.66
C PRO A 41 -18.92 -6.08 -2.58
N GLU A 42 -17.61 -6.29 -2.69
CA GLU A 42 -16.99 -7.60 -2.51
C GLU A 42 -16.95 -8.07 -1.05
N VAL A 43 -17.03 -7.15 -0.09
CA VAL A 43 -17.02 -7.49 1.34
C VAL A 43 -18.38 -8.01 1.76
N GLU A 44 -18.44 -9.28 2.13
CA GLU A 44 -19.66 -9.93 2.62
C GLU A 44 -19.93 -9.57 4.09
N SER A 45 -18.88 -9.58 4.90
CA SER A 45 -18.94 -9.25 6.34
C SER A 45 -17.56 -8.97 6.90
N PRO A 46 -17.44 -8.29 8.05
CA PRO A 46 -16.24 -8.40 8.86
C PRO A 46 -16.01 -9.87 9.24
N CYS A 47 -14.76 -10.25 9.42
CA CYS A 47 -14.35 -11.55 9.90
C CYS A 47 -13.15 -11.34 10.82
N VAL A 48 -13.43 -10.81 12.02
CA VAL A 48 -12.39 -10.44 12.99
C VAL A 48 -12.27 -11.54 14.01
N VAL A 49 -11.09 -12.16 14.05
CA VAL A 49 -10.81 -13.17 15.08
C VAL A 49 -10.39 -12.45 16.35
N VAL A 50 -11.08 -12.76 17.45
CA VAL A 50 -10.82 -12.20 18.79
C VAL A 50 -10.18 -13.28 19.64
N ILE A 51 -9.05 -12.96 20.24
CA ILE A 51 -8.31 -13.82 21.17
C ILE A 51 -8.53 -13.25 22.56
N GLU A 52 -9.20 -14.03 23.41
CA GLU A 52 -9.55 -13.65 24.79
C GLU A 52 -8.79 -14.50 25.80
N ARG A 53 -8.31 -13.85 26.86
CA ARG A 53 -7.76 -14.50 28.04
C ARG A 53 -8.43 -13.91 29.29
N ASN A 54 -8.94 -14.76 30.16
CA ASN A 54 -9.67 -14.36 31.38
C ASN A 54 -10.89 -13.44 31.08
N GLY A 55 -11.58 -13.68 29.96
CA GLY A 55 -12.75 -12.89 29.55
C GLY A 55 -12.45 -11.51 28.99
N GLN A 56 -11.18 -11.19 28.69
CA GLN A 56 -10.75 -9.92 28.11
C GLN A 56 -10.02 -10.16 26.78
N PRO A 57 -10.33 -9.35 25.73
CA PRO A 57 -9.56 -9.37 24.51
C PRO A 57 -8.08 -9.06 24.76
N GLN A 58 -7.20 -9.88 24.21
CA GLN A 58 -5.74 -9.70 24.23
C GLN A 58 -5.21 -9.32 22.88
N ALA A 59 -5.83 -9.82 21.82
CA ALA A 59 -5.46 -9.53 20.45
C ALA A 59 -6.63 -9.70 19.49
N LEU A 60 -6.52 -9.09 18.33
CA LEU A 60 -7.46 -9.18 17.21
C LEU A 60 -6.71 -9.50 15.93
N LEU A 61 -7.30 -10.33 15.08
CA LEU A 61 -6.92 -10.44 13.66
C LEU A 61 -8.00 -9.73 12.85
N ALA A 62 -7.69 -8.53 12.37
CA ALA A 62 -8.60 -7.70 11.61
C ALA A 62 -8.74 -8.24 10.17
N GLY A 63 -9.76 -9.04 9.92
CA GLY A 63 -10.04 -9.64 8.63
C GLY A 63 -11.43 -9.30 8.11
N ARG A 64 -11.62 -9.45 6.79
CA ARG A 64 -12.90 -9.33 6.10
C ARG A 64 -13.14 -10.57 5.27
N LEU A 65 -14.40 -11.00 5.20
CA LEU A 65 -14.82 -12.06 4.31
C LEU A 65 -15.27 -11.45 2.99
N GLU A 66 -14.54 -11.76 1.94
CA GLU A 66 -14.71 -11.14 0.62
C GLU A 66 -15.11 -12.19 -0.42
N LYS A 67 -16.14 -11.87 -1.24
CA LYS A 67 -16.43 -12.59 -2.48
C LYS A 67 -15.62 -11.94 -3.60
N THR A 68 -14.49 -12.53 -3.93
CA THR A 68 -13.54 -11.93 -4.86
C THR A 68 -13.18 -12.87 -6.01
N GLN A 69 -12.43 -12.35 -6.97
CA GLN A 69 -11.83 -13.14 -8.04
C GLN A 69 -10.39 -13.50 -7.63
N PHE A 70 -10.18 -14.75 -7.27
CA PHE A 70 -8.84 -15.27 -7.09
C PHE A 70 -8.07 -15.23 -8.40
N ALA A 71 -7.05 -14.38 -8.48
CA ALA A 71 -6.37 -14.05 -9.72
C ALA A 71 -4.85 -13.90 -9.50
N PRO A 72 -4.12 -15.00 -9.28
CA PRO A 72 -2.67 -14.95 -9.08
C PRO A 72 -1.96 -14.42 -10.33
N PRO A 73 -1.01 -13.48 -10.17
CA PRO A 73 -0.36 -12.83 -11.30
C PRO A 73 0.82 -13.64 -11.85
N ILE A 74 1.08 -13.48 -13.15
CA ILE A 74 2.37 -13.74 -13.81
C ILE A 74 2.90 -12.39 -14.29
N GLY A 75 3.93 -11.86 -13.66
CA GLY A 75 4.37 -10.48 -13.88
C GLY A 75 3.24 -9.49 -13.58
N TYR A 76 2.78 -8.76 -14.60
CA TYR A 76 1.67 -7.79 -14.52
C TYR A 76 0.35 -8.33 -15.05
N ILE A 77 0.29 -9.58 -15.50
CA ILE A 77 -0.90 -10.18 -16.13
C ILE A 77 -1.58 -11.09 -15.12
N LYS A 78 -2.91 -11.06 -15.09
CA LYS A 78 -3.76 -11.97 -14.30
C LYS A 78 -4.48 -12.92 -15.27
N PRO A 79 -3.84 -14.06 -15.66
CA PRO A 79 -4.31 -14.93 -16.74
C PRO A 79 -5.57 -15.71 -16.37
N VAL A 80 -5.81 -15.92 -15.09
CA VAL A 80 -6.95 -16.68 -14.56
C VAL A 80 -7.70 -15.84 -13.56
N ARG A 81 -9.02 -16.01 -13.52
CA ARG A 81 -9.91 -15.38 -12.53
C ARG A 81 -10.93 -16.42 -12.09
N ILE A 82 -10.90 -16.78 -10.81
CA ILE A 82 -11.74 -17.82 -10.23
C ILE A 82 -12.53 -17.21 -9.06
N PRO A 83 -13.87 -17.26 -9.09
CA PRO A 83 -14.67 -16.81 -7.97
C PRO A 83 -14.30 -17.57 -6.69
N ALA A 84 -13.92 -16.85 -5.64
CA ALA A 84 -13.54 -17.43 -4.37
C ALA A 84 -14.05 -16.56 -3.23
N LYS A 85 -14.36 -17.23 -2.11
CA LYS A 85 -14.66 -16.60 -0.83
C LYS A 85 -13.38 -16.60 0.00
N VAL A 86 -12.83 -15.41 0.24
CA VAL A 86 -11.53 -15.24 0.89
C VAL A 86 -11.69 -14.46 2.18
N MET A 87 -11.13 -14.96 3.27
CA MET A 87 -10.90 -14.14 4.45
C MET A 87 -9.59 -13.38 4.26
N ALA A 88 -9.70 -12.09 3.99
CA ALA A 88 -8.57 -11.19 3.84
C ALA A 88 -8.20 -10.58 5.20
N VAL A 89 -7.09 -11.02 5.79
CA VAL A 89 -6.48 -10.38 6.97
C VAL A 89 -5.65 -9.19 6.49
N LEU A 90 -5.95 -8.02 7.03
CA LEU A 90 -5.36 -6.77 6.57
C LEU A 90 -3.84 -6.72 6.79
N HIS A 91 -3.15 -5.95 5.99
CA HIS A 91 -1.81 -5.46 6.32
C HIS A 91 -1.89 -4.69 7.65
N GLU A 92 -0.98 -4.99 8.58
CA GLU A 92 -1.03 -4.48 9.96
C GLU A 92 -2.34 -4.82 10.72
N GLY A 93 -3.04 -5.87 10.28
CA GLY A 93 -4.31 -6.31 10.88
C GLY A 93 -4.18 -7.20 12.11
N ILE A 94 -2.97 -7.44 12.61
CA ILE A 94 -2.71 -8.17 13.87
C ILE A 94 -2.54 -7.13 14.97
N LEU A 95 -3.55 -6.98 15.81
CA LEU A 95 -3.65 -5.94 16.84
C LEU A 95 -3.54 -6.54 18.24
N GLY A 96 -2.90 -5.81 19.16
CA GLY A 96 -2.74 -6.24 20.55
C GLY A 96 -1.50 -7.11 20.77
N GLN A 97 -1.48 -7.86 21.87
CA GLN A 97 -0.33 -8.69 22.26
C GLN A 97 -0.66 -10.17 22.06
N VAL A 98 0.20 -10.85 21.32
CA VAL A 98 0.12 -12.29 21.09
C VAL A 98 1.41 -12.95 21.60
N ASP A 99 1.26 -13.94 22.46
CA ASP A 99 2.34 -14.88 22.80
C ASP A 99 2.29 -16.09 21.86
N ASP A 100 3.31 -16.93 21.93
CA ASP A 100 3.43 -18.09 21.05
C ASP A 100 2.25 -19.05 21.15
N GLU A 101 1.68 -19.24 22.37
CA GLU A 101 0.50 -20.05 22.61
C GLU A 101 -0.72 -19.48 21.86
N ALA A 102 -0.96 -18.17 22.01
CA ALA A 102 -2.05 -17.46 21.35
C ALA A 102 -1.94 -17.52 19.82
N VAL A 103 -0.72 -17.41 19.29
CA VAL A 103 -0.45 -17.54 17.85
C VAL A 103 -0.80 -18.93 17.36
N LEU A 104 -0.33 -19.98 18.04
CA LEU A 104 -0.57 -21.37 17.67
C LEU A 104 -2.07 -21.72 17.69
N GLU A 105 -2.78 -21.37 18.77
CA GLU A 105 -4.22 -21.61 18.86
C GLU A 105 -5.00 -20.80 17.82
N SER A 106 -4.54 -19.60 17.48
CA SER A 106 -5.15 -18.79 16.41
C SER A 106 -4.98 -19.45 15.04
N VAL A 107 -3.82 -20.02 14.76
CA VAL A 107 -3.59 -20.76 13.50
C VAL A 107 -4.50 -21.98 13.42
N GLU A 108 -4.65 -22.75 14.50
CA GLU A 108 -5.59 -23.87 14.55
C GLU A 108 -7.05 -23.42 14.37
N TYR A 109 -7.42 -22.30 14.98
CA TYR A 109 -8.74 -21.71 14.81
C TYR A 109 -9.01 -21.30 13.35
N LEU A 110 -8.04 -20.67 12.69
CA LEU A 110 -8.14 -20.31 11.28
C LEU A 110 -8.31 -21.56 10.39
N TRP A 111 -7.62 -22.65 10.69
CA TRP A 111 -7.83 -23.94 10.04
C TRP A 111 -9.23 -24.49 10.29
N SER A 112 -9.80 -24.28 11.47
CA SER A 112 -11.19 -24.67 11.76
C SER A 112 -12.19 -23.89 10.91
N LEU A 113 -11.97 -22.57 10.68
CA LEU A 113 -12.80 -21.76 9.78
C LEU A 113 -12.75 -22.26 8.33
N LEU A 114 -11.57 -22.66 7.85
CA LEU A 114 -11.42 -23.26 6.53
C LEU A 114 -12.13 -24.62 6.41
N ARG A 115 -11.97 -25.49 7.42
CA ARG A 115 -12.64 -26.80 7.47
C ARG A 115 -14.16 -26.69 7.54
N SER A 116 -14.68 -25.65 8.21
CA SER A 116 -16.14 -25.41 8.29
C SER A 116 -16.74 -24.72 7.06
N GLY A 117 -15.92 -24.41 6.04
CA GLY A 117 -16.40 -23.79 4.81
C GLY A 117 -16.75 -22.31 4.91
N VAL A 118 -16.27 -21.61 5.94
CA VAL A 118 -16.45 -20.15 6.09
C VAL A 118 -15.77 -19.42 4.92
N ALA A 119 -14.60 -19.89 4.49
CA ALA A 119 -13.87 -19.36 3.36
C ALA A 119 -13.22 -20.48 2.53
N ASP A 120 -12.96 -20.22 1.25
CA ASP A 120 -12.18 -21.09 0.36
C ASP A 120 -10.68 -20.95 0.63
N ALA A 121 -10.26 -19.74 1.08
CA ALA A 121 -8.90 -19.43 1.45
C ALA A 121 -8.83 -18.29 2.47
N ILE A 122 -7.71 -18.20 3.17
CA ILE A 122 -7.35 -17.06 4.02
C ILE A 122 -6.09 -16.43 3.43
N GLU A 123 -6.09 -15.12 3.25
CA GLU A 123 -4.96 -14.33 2.79
C GLU A 123 -4.47 -13.43 3.91
N PHE A 124 -3.22 -13.58 4.31
CA PHE A 124 -2.53 -12.62 5.17
C PHE A 124 -1.76 -11.64 4.29
N HIS A 125 -2.17 -10.39 4.30
CA HIS A 125 -1.47 -9.34 3.55
C HIS A 125 -0.20 -8.93 4.27
N HIS A 126 0.93 -9.14 3.62
CA HIS A 126 2.22 -8.57 3.98
C HIS A 126 2.67 -8.78 5.44
N LEU A 127 2.80 -10.06 5.84
CA LEU A 127 3.43 -10.40 7.11
C LEU A 127 4.94 -10.11 7.04
N SER A 128 5.45 -9.41 8.05
CA SER A 128 6.89 -9.19 8.25
C SER A 128 7.63 -10.51 8.44
N GLU A 129 8.88 -10.56 8.00
CA GLU A 129 9.78 -11.71 8.21
C GLU A 129 9.92 -12.11 9.69
N ASP A 130 9.78 -11.15 10.61
CA ASP A 130 9.85 -11.36 12.05
C ASP A 130 8.48 -11.68 12.68
N SER A 131 7.40 -11.79 11.88
CA SER A 131 6.05 -12.03 12.40
C SER A 131 5.94 -13.42 13.07
N PRO A 132 5.49 -13.50 14.34
CA PRO A 132 5.21 -14.79 14.99
C PRO A 132 4.19 -15.62 14.22
N PHE A 133 3.19 -14.97 13.59
CA PHE A 133 2.21 -15.65 12.74
C PHE A 133 2.85 -16.28 11.51
N LEU A 134 3.81 -15.60 10.86
CA LEU A 134 4.51 -16.16 9.72
C LEU A 134 5.26 -17.44 10.11
N ASN A 135 5.96 -17.40 11.24
CA ASN A 135 6.69 -18.56 11.77
C ASN A 135 5.74 -19.73 12.10
N ALA A 136 4.64 -19.45 12.80
CA ALA A 136 3.64 -20.46 13.15
C ALA A 136 2.97 -21.06 11.91
N LEU A 137 2.60 -20.25 10.94
CA LEU A 137 2.02 -20.69 9.66
C LEU A 137 3.01 -21.55 8.85
N GLN A 138 4.31 -21.29 8.95
CA GLN A 138 5.34 -22.12 8.33
C GLN A 138 5.55 -23.46 9.05
N LEU A 139 5.49 -23.49 10.38
CA LEU A 139 5.63 -24.71 11.20
C LEU A 139 4.40 -25.63 11.07
N HIS A 140 3.20 -25.04 11.05
CA HIS A 140 1.93 -25.75 10.93
C HIS A 140 1.52 -26.03 9.48
N ARG A 141 2.47 -26.10 8.56
CA ARG A 141 2.22 -26.47 7.18
C ARG A 141 1.57 -27.85 7.11
N SER A 142 0.27 -27.90 6.94
CA SER A 142 -0.41 -29.12 6.53
C SER A 142 -0.15 -29.38 5.03
N GLY A 143 1.09 -29.72 4.73
CA GLY A 143 1.69 -30.15 3.48
C GLY A 143 1.13 -29.56 2.18
N TRP A 144 -0.07 -29.98 1.79
CA TRP A 144 -0.67 -29.69 0.48
C TRP A 144 -1.52 -28.41 0.41
N PHE A 145 -1.86 -27.76 1.53
CA PHE A 145 -2.82 -26.66 1.59
C PHE A 145 -2.19 -25.30 1.94
N CYS A 146 -0.88 -25.25 2.12
CA CYS A 146 -0.16 -23.99 2.29
C CYS A 146 0.45 -23.49 0.99
N ASP A 147 0.69 -22.19 0.95
CA ASP A 147 1.28 -21.48 -0.18
C ASP A 147 2.64 -22.08 -0.62
N PRO A 148 2.98 -22.02 -1.92
CA PRO A 148 4.34 -22.22 -2.37
C PRO A 148 5.30 -21.21 -1.70
N PRO A 149 6.65 -21.37 -1.84
CA PRO A 149 7.63 -20.53 -1.15
C PRO A 149 7.30 -19.04 -1.23
N PRO A 150 7.43 -18.30 -0.12
CA PRO A 150 7.00 -16.91 -0.02
C PRO A 150 7.66 -16.02 -1.07
N ARG A 151 6.88 -15.08 -1.61
CA ARG A 151 7.37 -14.01 -2.47
C ARG A 151 7.64 -12.79 -1.60
N TRP A 152 8.90 -12.57 -1.32
CA TRP A 152 9.32 -11.44 -0.50
C TRP A 152 9.21 -10.12 -1.24
N SER A 153 8.75 -9.11 -0.53
CA SER A 153 8.70 -7.71 -0.95
C SER A 153 9.38 -6.86 0.11
N VAL A 154 10.21 -5.93 -0.30
CA VAL A 154 10.86 -5.03 0.63
C VAL A 154 9.92 -3.91 1.05
N HIS A 155 9.85 -3.62 2.34
CA HIS A 155 9.24 -2.45 2.93
C HIS A 155 10.33 -1.43 3.28
N TRP A 156 10.07 -0.15 3.06
CA TRP A 156 11.03 0.92 3.29
C TRP A 156 10.48 1.99 4.23
N GLU A 157 11.35 2.44 5.12
CA GLU A 157 11.10 3.52 6.05
C GLU A 157 12.25 4.52 6.03
N MET A 158 11.98 5.79 6.34
CA MET A 158 12.97 6.85 6.39
C MET A 158 12.77 7.70 7.64
N THR A 159 13.87 8.02 8.32
CA THR A 159 13.91 9.00 9.40
C THR A 159 14.02 10.41 8.83
N LEU A 160 13.15 11.30 9.26
CA LEU A 160 13.20 12.72 8.92
C LEU A 160 14.16 13.50 9.83
N PRO A 161 14.83 14.55 9.34
CA PRO A 161 15.70 15.37 10.17
C PRO A 161 14.89 16.09 11.26
N ALA A 162 15.47 16.20 12.43
CA ALA A 162 14.86 16.91 13.55
C ALA A 162 14.84 18.44 13.35
N GLU A 163 15.86 18.96 12.67
CA GLU A 163 16.07 20.37 12.40
C GLU A 163 16.67 20.56 11.00
N GLY A 164 16.48 21.76 10.43
CA GLY A 164 17.04 22.12 9.13
C GLY A 164 16.25 21.57 7.94
N ALA A 165 16.67 21.95 6.74
CA ALA A 165 16.00 21.54 5.51
C ALA A 165 16.34 20.09 5.14
N PHE A 166 15.33 19.31 4.75
CA PHE A 166 15.47 17.92 4.32
C PHE A 166 16.57 17.76 3.25
N ILE A 167 16.60 18.65 2.26
CA ILE A 167 17.57 18.61 1.17
C ILE A 167 19.02 18.68 1.68
N GLU A 168 19.27 19.35 2.80
CA GLU A 168 20.62 19.52 3.33
C GLU A 168 21.11 18.29 4.09
N HIS A 169 20.23 17.55 4.70
CA HIS A 169 20.55 16.35 5.45
C HIS A 169 20.57 15.08 4.58
N LYS A 170 19.61 14.94 3.67
CA LYS A 170 19.41 13.69 2.92
C LYS A 170 19.93 13.72 1.49
N VAL A 171 20.25 14.91 0.93
CA VAL A 171 20.74 15.05 -0.44
C VAL A 171 22.20 15.46 -0.46
N ARG A 172 23.04 14.69 -1.17
CA ARG A 172 24.45 15.03 -1.34
C ARG A 172 24.63 16.38 -2.00
N SER A 173 25.60 17.19 -1.56
CA SER A 173 25.87 18.55 -2.05
C SER A 173 25.89 18.66 -3.58
N LYS A 174 26.55 17.70 -4.26
CA LYS A 174 26.61 17.61 -5.72
C LYS A 174 25.23 17.64 -6.41
N HIS A 175 24.20 17.06 -5.80
CA HIS A 175 22.87 16.96 -6.39
C HIS A 175 21.95 18.14 -6.01
N ARG A 176 22.23 18.84 -4.90
CA ARG A 176 21.42 19.97 -4.44
C ARG A 176 21.34 21.09 -5.47
N THR A 177 22.48 21.42 -6.11
CA THR A 177 22.54 22.45 -7.17
C THR A 177 21.66 22.09 -8.38
N GLY A 178 21.68 20.79 -8.78
CA GLY A 178 20.81 20.30 -9.86
C GLY A 178 19.32 20.43 -9.52
N ILE A 179 18.94 20.03 -8.32
CA ILE A 179 17.55 20.14 -7.84
C ILE A 179 17.08 21.60 -7.80
N ARG A 180 17.88 22.50 -7.20
CA ARG A 180 17.57 23.93 -7.16
C ARG A 180 17.52 24.56 -8.57
N LYS A 181 18.31 24.02 -9.52
CA LYS A 181 18.19 24.45 -10.93
C LYS A 181 16.86 24.01 -11.52
N LYS A 182 16.43 22.75 -11.31
CA LYS A 182 15.13 22.24 -11.80
C LYS A 182 13.94 23.06 -11.29
N GLU A 183 13.99 23.48 -10.03
CA GLU A 183 12.98 24.35 -9.43
C GLU A 183 12.95 25.72 -10.14
N ARG A 184 14.11 26.38 -10.33
CA ARG A 184 14.19 27.64 -11.08
C ARG A 184 13.77 27.50 -12.54
N ASP A 185 14.11 26.38 -13.20
CA ASP A 185 13.69 26.10 -14.57
C ASP A 185 12.16 25.98 -14.67
N LEU A 186 11.52 25.34 -13.66
CA LEU A 186 10.06 25.26 -13.56
C LEU A 186 9.44 26.65 -13.38
N GLU A 187 9.93 27.45 -12.44
CA GLU A 187 9.44 28.79 -12.16
C GLU A 187 9.62 29.73 -13.36
N SER A 188 10.76 29.60 -14.05
CA SER A 188 11.06 30.39 -15.28
C SER A 188 10.15 30.00 -16.45
N ALA A 189 9.74 28.74 -16.54
CA ALA A 189 8.83 28.27 -17.58
C ALA A 189 7.37 28.70 -17.35
N PHE A 190 7.01 29.00 -16.11
CA PHE A 190 5.65 29.38 -15.70
C PHE A 190 5.68 30.58 -14.74
N PRO A 191 6.18 31.77 -15.20
CA PRO A 191 6.44 32.88 -14.30
C PRO A 191 5.18 33.39 -13.62
N GLY A 192 5.22 33.44 -12.28
CA GLY A 192 4.11 33.87 -11.43
C GLY A 192 2.90 32.93 -11.39
N LYS A 193 3.00 31.73 -12.00
CA LYS A 193 1.90 30.77 -12.09
C LYS A 193 2.11 29.51 -11.24
N VAL A 194 3.31 29.29 -10.71
CA VAL A 194 3.67 28.14 -9.88
C VAL A 194 3.26 28.39 -8.44
N SER A 195 2.48 27.48 -7.88
CA SER A 195 2.06 27.53 -6.47
C SER A 195 2.25 26.16 -5.81
N TRP A 196 2.83 26.18 -4.62
CA TRP A 196 3.02 25.00 -3.78
C TRP A 196 2.07 25.10 -2.60
N ARG A 197 1.24 24.07 -2.39
CA ARG A 197 0.24 24.08 -1.32
C ARG A 197 0.42 22.89 -0.42
N TRP A 198 0.48 23.17 0.89
CA TRP A 198 0.45 22.19 1.96
C TRP A 198 -0.91 22.22 2.65
N MET A 199 -1.58 21.08 2.77
CA MET A 199 -2.93 21.01 3.31
C MET A 199 -3.09 19.74 4.16
N ASN A 200 -3.98 19.83 5.16
CA ASN A 200 -4.35 18.72 6.05
C ASN A 200 -5.84 18.36 6.01
N ARG A 201 -6.63 19.11 5.25
CA ARG A 201 -8.08 18.86 5.01
C ARG A 201 -8.51 19.54 3.73
N PHE A 202 -9.68 19.17 3.26
CA PHE A 202 -10.34 19.83 2.14
C PHE A 202 -11.72 20.36 2.56
N ASP A 203 -12.06 21.58 2.16
CA ASP A 203 -13.39 22.14 2.33
C ASP A 203 -14.36 21.60 1.27
N ASP A 204 -13.86 21.39 0.04
CA ASP A 204 -14.54 20.72 -1.07
C ASP A 204 -13.82 19.41 -1.43
N ILE A 205 -14.21 18.30 -0.79
CA ILE A 205 -13.63 16.98 -1.03
C ILE A 205 -13.93 16.49 -2.47
N PRO A 206 -15.17 16.52 -2.98
CA PRO A 206 -15.47 16.09 -4.34
C PRO A 206 -14.68 16.85 -5.40
N GLY A 207 -14.66 18.19 -5.31
CA GLY A 207 -13.90 19.02 -6.24
C GLY A 207 -12.39 18.77 -6.19
N MET A 208 -11.83 18.54 -4.99
CA MET A 208 -10.42 18.19 -4.87
C MET A 208 -10.14 16.79 -5.45
N CYS A 209 -10.98 15.79 -5.17
CA CYS A 209 -10.83 14.46 -5.74
C CYS A 209 -10.85 14.49 -7.28
N ALA A 210 -11.75 15.26 -7.88
CA ALA A 210 -11.79 15.44 -9.34
C ALA A 210 -10.49 16.06 -9.88
N ARG A 211 -9.93 17.06 -9.20
CA ARG A 211 -8.64 17.69 -9.59
C ARG A 211 -7.45 16.74 -9.45
N LEU A 212 -7.43 15.91 -8.41
CA LEU A 212 -6.39 14.87 -8.25
C LEU A 212 -6.53 13.77 -9.32
N GLU A 213 -7.77 13.41 -9.67
CA GLU A 213 -8.07 12.42 -10.71
C GLU A 213 -7.55 12.86 -12.09
N GLU A 214 -7.69 14.14 -12.45
CA GLU A 214 -7.14 14.67 -13.70
C GLU A 214 -5.64 14.40 -13.86
N VAL A 215 -4.88 14.46 -12.76
CA VAL A 215 -3.44 14.17 -12.76
C VAL A 215 -3.20 12.66 -12.70
N ALA A 216 -3.90 11.96 -11.82
CA ALA A 216 -3.71 10.52 -11.61
C ALA A 216 -4.05 9.70 -12.87
N ALA A 217 -5.07 10.11 -13.62
CA ALA A 217 -5.46 9.46 -14.88
C ALA A 217 -4.36 9.50 -15.94
N ARG A 218 -3.46 10.50 -15.89
CA ARG A 218 -2.31 10.64 -16.80
C ARG A 218 -1.06 9.95 -16.29
N ALA A 219 -1.00 9.59 -15.01
CA ALA A 219 0.16 8.97 -14.39
C ALA A 219 0.30 7.49 -14.80
N TYR A 220 1.53 7.00 -14.89
CA TYR A 220 1.82 5.62 -15.28
C TYR A 220 1.22 4.57 -14.32
N GLN A 221 0.99 4.94 -13.05
CA GLN A 221 0.38 4.08 -12.04
C GLN A 221 -1.02 3.60 -12.47
N ARG A 222 -1.78 4.46 -13.16
CA ARG A 222 -3.10 4.10 -13.69
C ARG A 222 -3.03 2.91 -14.66
N GLY A 223 -2.02 2.89 -15.52
CA GLY A 223 -1.77 1.77 -16.44
C GLY A 223 -1.41 0.46 -15.76
N LEU A 224 -0.90 0.53 -14.51
CA LEU A 224 -0.63 -0.63 -13.65
C LEU A 224 -1.86 -1.07 -12.83
N GLY A 225 -2.99 -0.35 -12.94
CA GLY A 225 -4.19 -0.59 -12.12
C GLY A 225 -4.03 -0.16 -10.66
N THR A 226 -3.10 0.76 -10.39
CA THR A 226 -2.82 1.34 -9.08
C THR A 226 -2.88 2.87 -9.13
N GLY A 227 -2.68 3.52 -7.99
CA GLY A 227 -2.72 4.97 -7.86
C GLY A 227 -4.11 5.48 -7.53
N PHE A 228 -4.18 6.77 -7.25
CA PHE A 228 -5.40 7.44 -6.84
C PHE A 228 -6.51 7.30 -7.90
N MET A 229 -7.74 7.04 -7.45
CA MET A 229 -8.97 7.09 -8.23
C MET A 229 -10.03 7.88 -7.47
N ASP A 230 -10.70 8.80 -8.16
CA ASP A 230 -11.85 9.49 -7.56
C ASP A 230 -13.02 8.51 -7.39
N ASN A 231 -13.19 8.03 -6.16
CA ASN A 231 -14.27 7.15 -5.76
C ASN A 231 -14.74 7.47 -4.34
N GLU A 232 -15.87 6.88 -3.94
CA GLU A 232 -16.47 7.12 -2.63
C GLU A 232 -15.54 6.72 -1.46
N GLU A 233 -14.72 5.68 -1.63
CA GLU A 233 -13.78 5.26 -0.60
C GLU A 233 -12.73 6.34 -0.32
N TYR A 234 -12.08 6.91 -1.33
CA TYR A 234 -11.11 7.99 -1.14
C TYR A 234 -11.77 9.26 -0.60
N ARG A 235 -12.96 9.62 -1.06
CA ARG A 235 -13.70 10.77 -0.54
C ARG A 235 -13.98 10.63 0.95
N ARG A 236 -14.44 9.46 1.40
CA ARG A 236 -14.66 9.19 2.83
C ARG A 236 -13.37 9.10 3.63
N ARG A 237 -12.29 8.55 3.06
CA ARG A 237 -10.98 8.56 3.70
C ARG A 237 -10.48 9.98 3.93
N PHE A 238 -10.62 10.87 2.96
CA PHE A 238 -10.26 12.27 3.12
C PHE A 238 -11.11 12.98 4.17
N ALA A 239 -12.43 12.71 4.23
CA ALA A 239 -13.28 13.23 5.28
C ALA A 239 -12.87 12.71 6.67
N LEU A 240 -12.61 11.40 6.80
CA LEU A 240 -12.23 10.76 8.05
C LEU A 240 -10.89 11.29 8.58
N PHE A 241 -9.83 11.16 7.81
CA PHE A 241 -8.49 11.53 8.24
C PHE A 241 -8.25 13.04 8.21
N GLY A 242 -8.89 13.78 7.29
CA GLY A 242 -8.88 15.23 7.29
C GLY A 242 -9.60 15.81 8.50
N GLY A 243 -10.77 15.27 8.87
CA GLY A 243 -11.52 15.67 10.06
C GLY A 243 -10.76 15.43 11.37
N ARG A 244 -9.85 14.46 11.40
CA ARG A 244 -8.97 14.17 12.53
C ARG A 244 -7.62 14.91 12.48
N GLY A 245 -7.37 15.74 11.45
CA GLY A 245 -6.10 16.40 11.24
C GLY A 245 -4.93 15.47 10.92
N GLN A 246 -5.22 14.26 10.45
CA GLN A 246 -4.21 13.23 10.12
C GLN A 246 -3.80 13.24 8.64
N LEU A 247 -4.64 13.78 7.74
CA LEU A 247 -4.31 13.91 6.32
C LEU A 247 -3.17 14.91 6.12
N ARG A 248 -2.24 14.59 5.23
CA ARG A 248 -1.24 15.53 4.71
C ARG A 248 -1.15 15.39 3.21
N ILE A 249 -1.22 16.54 2.53
CA ILE A 249 -1.09 16.58 1.09
C ILE A 249 -0.24 17.76 0.66
N GLN A 250 0.73 17.47 -0.20
CA GLN A 250 1.52 18.45 -0.94
C GLN A 250 0.99 18.52 -2.36
N LEU A 251 0.63 19.70 -2.82
CA LEU A 251 0.19 19.98 -4.19
C LEU A 251 1.17 20.90 -4.91
N LEU A 252 1.38 20.66 -6.20
CA LEU A 252 1.91 21.61 -7.16
C LEU A 252 0.76 22.05 -8.06
N GLU A 253 0.50 23.34 -8.06
CA GLU A 253 -0.46 23.98 -8.97
C GLU A 253 0.29 24.88 -9.97
N ILE A 254 -0.14 24.84 -11.23
CA ILE A 254 0.32 25.74 -12.27
C ILE A 254 -0.90 26.35 -12.93
N ASP A 255 -0.99 27.67 -12.89
CA ASP A 255 -2.14 28.43 -13.42
C ASP A 255 -3.48 27.96 -12.81
N GLY A 256 -3.47 27.73 -11.48
CA GLY A 256 -4.63 27.28 -10.70
C GLY A 256 -5.02 25.80 -10.89
N ARG A 257 -4.33 25.04 -11.73
CA ARG A 257 -4.58 23.62 -11.95
C ARG A 257 -3.59 22.76 -11.20
N VAL A 258 -4.08 21.69 -10.54
CA VAL A 258 -3.20 20.68 -9.93
C VAL A 258 -2.42 19.97 -11.03
N ARG A 259 -1.09 19.91 -10.91
CA ARG A 259 -0.20 19.25 -11.85
C ARG A 259 0.66 18.16 -11.22
N ALA A 260 0.76 18.15 -9.89
CA ALA A 260 1.36 17.07 -9.13
C ALA A 260 0.80 17.02 -7.71
N PHE A 261 0.78 15.85 -7.11
CA PHE A 261 0.40 15.66 -5.73
C PHE A 261 1.16 14.50 -5.06
N TRP A 262 1.34 14.64 -3.75
CA TRP A 262 1.74 13.57 -2.84
C TRP A 262 0.86 13.66 -1.61
N PHE A 263 0.24 12.57 -1.18
CA PHE A 263 -0.52 12.55 0.06
C PHE A 263 -0.36 11.25 0.84
N GLY A 264 -0.64 11.36 2.12
CA GLY A 264 -0.64 10.29 3.08
C GLY A 264 -1.25 10.74 4.40
N TYR A 265 -1.06 9.92 5.42
CA TYR A 265 -1.69 10.12 6.71
C TYR A 265 -0.63 10.06 7.81
N VAL A 266 -0.67 11.05 8.73
CA VAL A 266 0.14 11.01 9.96
C VAL A 266 -0.63 10.21 10.99
N TYR A 267 -0.06 9.09 11.40
CA TYR A 267 -0.64 8.20 12.37
C TYR A 267 0.41 7.86 13.44
N GLN A 268 0.13 8.17 14.70
CA GLN A 268 1.08 8.00 15.81
C GLN A 268 2.50 8.55 15.55
N GLY A 269 2.58 9.71 14.89
CA GLY A 269 3.87 10.37 14.60
C GLY A 269 4.63 9.85 13.38
N VAL A 270 4.09 8.85 12.69
CA VAL A 270 4.60 8.32 11.42
C VAL A 270 3.75 8.84 10.27
N PHE A 271 4.38 9.34 9.20
CA PHE A 271 3.69 9.65 7.96
C PHE A 271 3.68 8.42 7.05
N HIS A 272 2.51 7.84 6.84
CA HIS A 272 2.29 6.73 5.92
C HIS A 272 1.93 7.27 4.55
N LEU A 273 2.83 7.08 3.58
CA LEU A 273 2.62 7.52 2.21
C LEU A 273 1.50 6.68 1.57
N SER A 274 0.47 7.35 1.05
CA SER A 274 -0.63 6.69 0.36
C SER A 274 -0.45 6.74 -1.15
N GLU A 275 -0.59 7.93 -1.76
CA GLU A 275 -0.58 8.07 -3.21
C GLU A 275 0.24 9.27 -3.69
N THR A 276 0.74 9.15 -4.90
CA THR A 276 1.47 10.20 -5.60
C THR A 276 1.14 10.19 -7.09
N GLY A 277 1.15 11.36 -7.69
CA GLY A 277 0.98 11.51 -9.12
C GLY A 277 1.54 12.83 -9.61
N TYR A 278 1.99 12.87 -10.85
CA TYR A 278 2.37 14.11 -11.51
C TYR A 278 2.07 14.03 -13.02
N ASP A 279 1.83 15.19 -13.61
CA ASP A 279 1.62 15.31 -15.04
C ASP A 279 2.94 14.99 -15.78
N PRO A 280 2.96 13.99 -16.69
CA PRO A 280 4.15 13.57 -17.42
C PRO A 280 4.82 14.70 -18.21
N GLU A 281 4.08 15.74 -18.64
CA GLU A 281 4.63 16.92 -19.32
C GLU A 281 5.66 17.68 -18.48
N LEU A 282 5.56 17.57 -17.14
CA LEU A 282 6.47 18.21 -16.21
C LEU A 282 7.69 17.35 -15.84
N SER A 283 7.84 16.16 -16.43
CA SER A 283 8.92 15.21 -16.12
C SER A 283 10.33 15.82 -16.26
N LYS A 284 10.54 16.70 -17.24
CA LYS A 284 11.82 17.40 -17.46
C LYS A 284 12.28 18.28 -16.29
N TYR A 285 11.34 18.72 -15.45
CA TYR A 285 11.62 19.52 -14.25
C TYR A 285 11.77 18.65 -12.98
N GLU A 286 11.71 17.33 -13.12
CA GLU A 286 11.82 16.39 -11.98
C GLU A 286 10.85 16.72 -10.83
N VAL A 287 9.61 17.09 -11.17
CA VAL A 287 8.61 17.57 -10.20
C VAL A 287 8.34 16.54 -9.08
N GLY A 288 8.46 15.24 -9.35
CA GLY A 288 8.35 14.21 -8.31
C GLY A 288 9.39 14.37 -7.20
N THR A 289 10.65 14.72 -7.57
CA THR A 289 11.73 15.00 -6.62
C THR A 289 11.49 16.30 -5.85
N LEU A 290 11.05 17.36 -6.54
CA LEU A 290 10.74 18.64 -5.90
C LEU A 290 9.59 18.50 -4.90
N MET A 291 8.52 17.79 -5.28
CA MET A 291 7.39 17.47 -4.42
C MET A 291 7.83 16.68 -3.17
N PHE A 292 8.67 15.67 -3.38
CA PHE A 292 9.16 14.82 -2.27
C PHE A 292 9.97 15.64 -1.25
N ILE A 293 10.85 16.51 -1.70
CA ILE A 293 11.64 17.37 -0.81
C ILE A 293 10.72 18.30 -0.01
N ARG A 294 9.80 18.99 -0.66
CA ARG A 294 8.87 19.91 0.00
C ARG A 294 7.95 19.19 1.00
N LEU A 295 7.42 18.02 0.62
CA LEU A 295 6.65 17.17 1.53
C LEU A 295 7.43 16.92 2.83
N ASN A 296 8.70 16.48 2.70
CA ASN A 296 9.50 16.13 3.86
C ASN A 296 9.91 17.34 4.70
N ASP A 297 10.12 18.51 4.07
CA ASP A 297 10.36 19.77 4.79
C ASP A 297 9.14 20.16 5.65
N GLU A 298 7.92 20.05 5.10
CA GLU A 298 6.69 20.35 5.84
C GLU A 298 6.42 19.34 6.96
N LEU A 299 6.60 18.04 6.70
CA LEU A 299 6.46 17.00 7.72
C LEU A 299 7.44 17.20 8.89
N ALA A 300 8.70 17.53 8.58
CA ALA A 300 9.72 17.80 9.62
C ALA A 300 9.36 19.02 10.47
N LYS A 301 8.85 20.10 9.88
CA LYS A 301 8.34 21.30 10.61
C LYS A 301 7.19 20.95 11.55
N GLU A 302 6.33 20.01 11.19
CA GLU A 302 5.23 19.52 12.04
C GLU A 302 5.69 18.54 13.14
N GLY A 303 6.98 18.22 13.19
CA GLY A 303 7.53 17.30 14.19
C GLY A 303 7.40 15.82 13.83
N VAL A 304 6.97 15.48 12.63
CA VAL A 304 6.99 14.10 12.12
C VAL A 304 8.44 13.64 11.99
N ARG A 305 8.76 12.46 12.52
CA ARG A 305 10.14 11.93 12.52
C ARG A 305 10.34 10.75 11.60
N THR A 306 9.27 10.10 11.19
CA THR A 306 9.33 8.90 10.37
C THR A 306 8.41 9.04 9.17
N LEU A 307 8.90 8.66 8.00
CA LEU A 307 8.12 8.48 6.79
C LEU A 307 8.17 7.00 6.39
N ASP A 308 7.02 6.38 6.39
CA ASP A 308 6.80 5.04 5.86
C ASP A 308 6.48 5.13 4.37
N PHE A 309 7.37 4.57 3.54
CA PHE A 309 7.17 4.48 2.10
C PHE A 309 6.26 3.33 1.67
N GLY A 310 5.97 2.42 2.60
CA GLY A 310 5.27 1.18 2.30
C GLY A 310 6.09 0.21 1.46
N ILE A 311 5.40 -0.81 1.00
CA ILE A 311 5.94 -1.95 0.27
C ILE A 311 6.36 -1.56 -1.14
N GLY A 312 7.33 -2.30 -1.65
CA GLY A 312 7.82 -2.21 -3.02
C GLY A 312 9.14 -1.49 -3.15
N ASP A 313 9.88 -1.91 -4.15
CA ASP A 313 11.26 -1.51 -4.38
C ASP A 313 11.34 -0.47 -5.50
N ALA A 314 11.50 0.78 -5.13
CA ALA A 314 11.70 1.90 -6.03
C ALA A 314 13.02 2.61 -5.74
N LEU A 315 13.64 3.21 -6.77
CA LEU A 315 14.96 3.87 -6.65
C LEU A 315 14.98 4.96 -5.57
N TYR A 316 13.91 5.76 -5.47
CA TYR A 316 13.82 6.82 -4.46
C TYR A 316 13.71 6.25 -3.04
N LYS A 317 13.02 5.12 -2.85
CA LYS A 317 12.93 4.43 -1.56
C LYS A 317 14.32 3.92 -1.13
N ARG A 318 15.04 3.24 -2.02
CA ARG A 318 16.43 2.80 -1.76
C ARG A 318 17.38 3.97 -1.48
N ARG A 319 17.15 5.11 -2.14
CA ARG A 319 18.02 6.29 -2.00
C ARG A 319 17.84 7.01 -0.67
N PHE A 320 16.61 7.08 -0.18
CA PHE A 320 16.26 7.88 0.98
C PHE A 320 15.91 7.05 2.22
N GLY A 321 15.52 5.80 2.04
CA GLY A 321 15.20 4.88 3.13
C GLY A 321 16.43 4.58 3.99
N ASP A 322 16.24 4.59 5.29
CA ASP A 322 17.25 4.26 6.29
C ASP A 322 17.06 2.86 6.87
N ARG A 323 15.84 2.37 6.84
CA ARG A 323 15.43 1.05 7.34
C ARG A 323 14.62 0.30 6.30
N SER A 324 14.84 -0.99 6.23
CA SER A 324 14.03 -1.88 5.39
C SER A 324 13.92 -3.25 6.03
N TRP A 325 12.81 -3.93 5.75
CA TRP A 325 12.57 -5.32 6.13
C TRP A 325 11.83 -6.04 5.01
N GLN A 326 11.72 -7.35 5.12
CA GLN A 326 11.01 -8.16 4.15
C GLN A 326 9.62 -8.50 4.62
N GLU A 327 8.66 -8.46 3.71
CA GLU A 327 7.28 -8.87 3.95
C GLU A 327 6.81 -9.85 2.88
N THR A 328 5.89 -10.71 3.26
CA THR A 328 5.31 -11.67 2.33
C THR A 328 3.82 -11.82 2.56
N THR A 329 3.06 -12.01 1.49
CA THR A 329 1.65 -12.41 1.56
C THR A 329 1.57 -13.92 1.66
N VAL A 330 0.81 -14.42 2.63
CA VAL A 330 0.65 -15.86 2.89
C VAL A 330 -0.79 -16.27 2.65
N TRP A 331 -0.96 -17.42 1.99
CA TRP A 331 -2.25 -18.02 1.71
C TRP A 331 -2.41 -19.36 2.41
N LEU A 332 -3.58 -19.56 3.05
CA LEU A 332 -4.05 -20.84 3.51
C LEU A 332 -5.25 -21.24 2.67
N PHE A 333 -5.30 -22.46 2.18
CA PHE A 333 -6.40 -22.93 1.34
C PHE A 333 -7.25 -23.95 2.09
N ALA A 334 -8.57 -23.89 1.94
CA ALA A 334 -9.47 -24.83 2.57
C ALA A 334 -9.15 -26.28 2.15
N PRO A 335 -9.26 -27.27 3.05
CA PRO A 335 -9.05 -28.68 2.73
C PRO A 335 -10.25 -29.26 1.96
N THR A 336 -10.58 -28.65 0.84
CA THR A 336 -11.66 -29.00 -0.09
C THR A 336 -11.10 -29.15 -1.52
N ALA A 337 -11.84 -29.78 -2.40
CA ALA A 337 -11.45 -29.88 -3.82
C ALA A 337 -11.22 -28.50 -4.45
N LYS A 338 -12.05 -27.50 -4.09
CA LYS A 338 -11.89 -26.12 -4.57
C LYS A 338 -10.61 -25.47 -4.01
N GLY A 339 -10.38 -25.57 -2.70
CA GLY A 339 -9.17 -25.00 -2.09
C GLY A 339 -7.90 -25.63 -2.65
N LEU A 340 -7.89 -26.95 -2.86
CA LEU A 340 -6.78 -27.65 -3.52
C LEU A 340 -6.56 -27.15 -4.95
N ALA A 341 -7.63 -26.97 -5.73
CA ALA A 341 -7.53 -26.41 -7.09
C ALA A 341 -6.94 -25.00 -7.08
N LEU A 342 -7.41 -24.11 -6.20
CA LEU A 342 -6.86 -22.76 -6.06
C LEU A 342 -5.36 -22.79 -5.75
N ARG A 343 -4.96 -23.62 -4.80
CA ARG A 343 -3.55 -23.80 -4.43
C ARG A 343 -2.69 -24.31 -5.58
N LEU A 344 -3.15 -25.33 -6.29
CA LEU A 344 -2.42 -25.89 -7.45
C LEU A 344 -2.24 -24.85 -8.56
N ILE A 345 -3.30 -24.07 -8.84
CA ILE A 345 -3.23 -22.97 -9.82
C ILE A 345 -2.24 -21.91 -9.37
N MET A 346 -2.28 -21.50 -8.10
CA MET A 346 -1.29 -20.55 -7.56
C MET A 346 0.14 -21.09 -7.69
N GLY A 347 0.35 -22.36 -7.32
CA GLY A 347 1.65 -23.01 -7.42
C GLY A 347 2.19 -23.05 -8.86
N LEU A 348 1.34 -23.43 -9.82
CA LEU A 348 1.70 -23.47 -11.23
C LEU A 348 2.05 -22.08 -11.77
N LEU A 349 1.18 -21.08 -11.55
CA LEU A 349 1.41 -19.71 -12.02
C LEU A 349 2.64 -19.08 -11.34
N SER A 350 2.89 -19.38 -10.07
CA SER A 350 4.09 -18.96 -9.35
C SER A 350 5.37 -19.57 -9.92
N ALA A 351 5.34 -20.85 -10.30
CA ALA A 351 6.47 -21.51 -10.95
C ALA A 351 6.77 -20.91 -12.32
N VAL A 352 5.73 -20.66 -13.13
CA VAL A 352 5.84 -20.01 -14.44
C VAL A 352 6.42 -18.60 -14.31
N ASP A 353 5.93 -17.80 -13.35
CA ASP A 353 6.44 -16.44 -13.09
C ASP A 353 7.91 -16.45 -12.67
N LYS A 354 8.28 -17.36 -11.75
CA LYS A 354 9.67 -17.53 -11.31
C LYS A 354 10.58 -17.94 -12.46
N PHE A 355 10.15 -18.89 -13.27
CA PHE A 355 10.90 -19.33 -14.45
C PHE A 355 11.10 -18.18 -15.45
N GLY A 356 10.01 -17.46 -15.79
CA GLY A 356 10.06 -16.31 -16.69
C GLY A 356 11.02 -15.22 -16.19
N ARG A 357 10.95 -14.87 -14.91
CA ARG A 357 11.88 -13.89 -14.28
C ARG A 357 13.34 -14.35 -14.38
N ASN A 358 13.62 -15.60 -14.07
CA ASN A 358 14.98 -16.14 -14.14
C ASN A 358 15.54 -16.10 -15.57
N VAL A 359 14.73 -16.42 -16.58
CA VAL A 359 15.12 -16.31 -17.98
C VAL A 359 15.42 -14.86 -18.37
N ILE A 360 14.51 -13.93 -18.03
CA ILE A 360 14.66 -12.50 -18.34
C ILE A 360 15.90 -11.91 -17.64
N GLN A 361 16.17 -12.30 -16.38
CA GLN A 361 17.38 -11.88 -15.66
C GLN A 361 18.66 -12.39 -16.31
N ARG A 362 18.68 -13.66 -16.75
CA ARG A 362 19.86 -14.24 -17.44
C ARG A 362 20.15 -13.56 -18.77
N ILE A 363 19.12 -13.09 -19.47
CA ILE A 363 19.27 -12.37 -20.75
C ILE A 363 19.63 -10.89 -20.53
N GLY A 364 19.54 -10.37 -19.29
CA GLY A 364 19.92 -8.99 -18.94
C GLY A 364 18.99 -7.90 -19.46
N ILE A 365 17.78 -8.24 -19.94
CA ILE A 365 16.80 -7.28 -20.53
C ILE A 365 15.73 -6.83 -19.56
N LEU A 366 15.82 -7.19 -18.27
CA LEU A 366 14.76 -6.94 -17.28
C LEU A 366 14.43 -5.43 -17.17
N ASP A 367 15.45 -4.58 -17.12
CA ASP A 367 15.24 -3.13 -16.96
C ASP A 367 14.73 -2.50 -18.25
N GLN A 368 15.15 -2.98 -19.40
CA GLN A 368 14.63 -2.55 -20.70
C GLN A 368 13.15 -2.91 -20.85
N LEU A 369 12.76 -4.12 -20.45
CA LEU A 369 11.37 -4.56 -20.45
C LEU A 369 10.50 -3.75 -19.48
N LYS A 370 10.99 -3.48 -18.25
CA LYS A 370 10.28 -2.63 -17.30
C LYS A 370 10.06 -1.21 -17.84
N THR A 371 11.09 -0.63 -18.44
CA THR A 371 11.04 0.70 -19.03
C THR A 371 10.11 0.74 -20.24
N GLY A 372 10.23 -0.22 -21.15
CA GLY A 372 9.36 -0.35 -22.31
C GLY A 372 7.88 -0.58 -21.96
N TRP A 373 7.63 -1.39 -20.92
CA TRP A 373 6.28 -1.63 -20.42
C TRP A 373 5.67 -0.37 -19.76
N ARG A 374 6.42 0.34 -18.92
CA ARG A 374 5.97 1.62 -18.33
C ARG A 374 5.65 2.66 -19.40
N ARG A 375 6.43 2.73 -20.49
CA ARG A 375 6.16 3.62 -21.64
C ARG A 375 4.87 3.23 -22.39
N ARG A 376 4.55 1.94 -22.52
CA ARG A 376 3.32 1.47 -23.18
C ARG A 376 2.07 1.69 -22.33
N LEU A 377 2.21 1.68 -21.00
CA LEU A 377 1.12 1.91 -20.05
C LEU A 377 0.84 3.38 -19.80
N ALA A 378 1.79 4.28 -20.12
CA ALA A 378 1.51 5.70 -20.15
C ALA A 378 0.48 6.01 -21.25
N PRO A 379 -0.54 6.86 -21.00
CA PRO A 379 -1.51 7.22 -22.02
C PRO A 379 -0.80 7.74 -23.27
N ARG A 380 -1.22 7.29 -24.45
CA ARG A 380 -0.62 7.70 -25.74
C ARG A 380 -0.67 9.21 -25.84
N LYS A 381 0.48 9.85 -26.05
CA LYS A 381 0.57 11.25 -26.45
C LYS A 381 -0.22 11.48 -27.74
N SER A 382 -0.93 12.59 -27.80
CA SER A 382 -1.37 13.20 -29.05
C SER A 382 -0.14 13.44 -29.94
N SER A 383 -0.30 13.21 -31.23
CA SER A 383 0.75 13.10 -32.25
C SER A 383 1.55 14.39 -32.57
N ALA A 384 1.84 15.22 -31.58
CA ALA A 384 2.50 16.55 -31.79
C ALA A 384 3.72 16.81 -30.91
N ASP A 385 4.27 15.85 -30.14
CA ASP A 385 5.39 16.14 -29.24
C ASP A 385 6.67 15.35 -29.57
N PRO A 386 7.85 15.99 -29.56
CA PRO A 386 9.13 15.37 -29.89
C PRO A 386 9.57 14.37 -28.80
N GLU A 387 10.15 13.26 -29.25
CA GLU A 387 10.80 12.25 -28.42
C GLU A 387 11.93 12.86 -27.58
N TYR A 388 11.79 12.81 -26.25
CA TYR A 388 12.90 13.04 -25.34
C TYR A 388 13.25 11.74 -24.59
N PRO A 389 14.52 11.33 -24.58
CA PRO A 389 14.96 10.13 -23.86
C PRO A 389 14.86 10.39 -22.35
N MET A 390 14.21 9.46 -21.65
CA MET A 390 14.31 9.37 -20.19
C MET A 390 15.73 8.95 -19.83
N THR A 391 16.58 9.90 -19.53
CA THR A 391 17.91 9.64 -19.01
C THR A 391 17.79 9.04 -17.60
N GLU A 392 18.03 7.73 -17.52
CA GLU A 392 18.53 7.11 -16.32
C GLU A 392 19.94 7.66 -16.05
N LYS A 393 20.02 8.72 -15.28
CA LYS A 393 21.25 9.12 -14.58
C LYS A 393 20.83 10.00 -13.42
N ILE A 394 20.75 9.35 -12.26
CA ILE A 394 21.29 9.92 -11.00
C ILE A 394 21.17 8.83 -9.92
#